data_9051776080322842f04edc5a2e3740e6
#
_entry.id   9051776080322842f04edc5a2e3740e6
#
_cell.length_a   1.000
_cell.length_b   1.000
_cell.length_c   1.000
_cell.angle_alpha   90.00
_cell.angle_beta   90.00
_cell.angle_gamma   90.00
#
_symmetry.space_group_name_H-M   'P 1'
#
loop_
_entity.id
_entity.type
_entity.pdbx_description
1 polymer ?
#
loop_
_entity_poly.entity_id
_entity_poly.type
_entity_poly.pdbx_seq_one_letter_code
_entity_poly.pdbx_strand_id
1 'polypeptide(L)'
;MSADGKISSFERSQVRISGQMDLARVDRLRAESDAVMVGVGTVLADDPSLRVKSRSSREARRKRGLPEDPLRIIADSRARTPPFAKVLGPGCLIAVTGSAPQERLDRLSSKCEIIVCGNEQVDLTELFSRLFDRGVKRLMVEGGATLNWSLLKLGLVDELYVYMGAMLIGGETAPTLVEGPGFKEHFPRLTLNSAERLDEGVLLKWSLPSEPP
;
A
#
# COMPACT_ATOMS: atom_id res chain seq x y z
N MET A 1 -7.57 -7.58 -7.87
CA MET A 1 -6.97 -8.07 -9.12
C MET A 1 -8.05 -8.60 -10.05
N SER A 2 -7.76 -8.76 -11.35
CA SER A 2 -8.62 -9.48 -12.29
C SER A 2 -8.66 -10.98 -11.99
N ALA A 3 -9.56 -11.73 -12.65
CA ALA A 3 -9.67 -13.18 -12.50
C ALA A 3 -8.41 -13.94 -12.95
N ASP A 4 -7.63 -13.36 -13.86
CA ASP A 4 -6.32 -13.87 -14.31
C ASP A 4 -5.12 -13.29 -13.52
N GLY A 5 -5.36 -12.68 -12.36
CA GLY A 5 -4.34 -12.26 -11.40
C GLY A 5 -3.64 -10.93 -11.69
N LYS A 6 -4.13 -10.14 -12.64
CA LYS A 6 -3.53 -8.85 -12.99
C LYS A 6 -4.09 -7.71 -12.14
N ILE A 7 -3.24 -6.72 -11.79
CA ILE A 7 -3.64 -5.55 -10.99
C ILE A 7 -3.70 -4.26 -11.81
N SER A 8 -3.11 -4.24 -13.00
CA SER A 8 -3.22 -3.15 -13.98
C SER A 8 -2.96 -3.69 -15.39
N SER A 9 -3.08 -2.84 -16.42
CA SER A 9 -2.73 -3.21 -17.80
C SER A 9 -1.22 -3.42 -17.97
N PHE A 10 -0.82 -3.99 -19.11
CA PHE A 10 0.60 -4.15 -19.47
C PHE A 10 1.33 -2.79 -19.60
N GLU A 11 0.61 -1.72 -19.89
CA GLU A 11 1.13 -0.35 -19.90
C GLU A 11 1.25 0.26 -18.50
N ARG A 12 0.91 -0.51 -17.45
CA ARG A 12 0.86 -0.06 -16.05
C ARG A 12 -0.14 1.08 -15.81
N SER A 13 -1.16 1.20 -16.66
CA SER A 13 -2.25 2.13 -16.46
C SER A 13 -3.37 1.53 -15.60
N GLN A 14 -4.01 2.38 -14.80
CA GLN A 14 -5.06 1.96 -13.89
C GLN A 14 -6.24 1.32 -14.64
N VAL A 15 -6.66 0.15 -14.17
CA VAL A 15 -7.87 -0.53 -14.62
C VAL A 15 -8.87 -0.58 -13.46
N ARG A 16 -10.13 -0.19 -13.72
CA ARG A 16 -11.18 -0.25 -12.70
C ARG A 16 -11.64 -1.69 -12.51
N ILE A 17 -11.03 -2.40 -11.57
CA ILE A 17 -11.34 -3.80 -11.22
C ILE A 17 -12.41 -3.86 -10.14
N SER A 18 -12.29 -3.02 -9.10
CA SER A 18 -13.17 -3.01 -7.93
C SER A 18 -14.54 -2.39 -8.23
N GLY A 19 -15.58 -3.03 -7.74
CA GLY A 19 -16.94 -2.49 -7.71
C GLY A 19 -17.15 -1.48 -6.58
N GLN A 20 -18.39 -1.02 -6.41
CA GLN A 20 -18.71 0.02 -5.42
C GLN A 20 -18.58 -0.48 -3.98
N MET A 21 -19.00 -1.72 -3.71
CA MET A 21 -18.93 -2.31 -2.36
C MET A 21 -17.46 -2.53 -1.94
N ASP A 22 -16.62 -3.00 -2.87
CA ASP A 22 -15.19 -3.16 -2.57
C ASP A 22 -14.50 -1.81 -2.34
N LEU A 23 -14.78 -0.79 -3.14
CA LEU A 23 -14.26 0.56 -2.91
C LEU A 23 -14.72 1.14 -1.55
N ALA A 24 -15.96 0.91 -1.14
CA ALA A 24 -16.46 1.32 0.17
C ALA A 24 -15.77 0.54 1.31
N ARG A 25 -15.48 -0.76 1.10
CA ARG A 25 -14.70 -1.57 2.04
C ARG A 25 -13.28 -1.05 2.20
N VAL A 26 -12.59 -0.75 1.08
CA VAL A 26 -11.23 -0.16 1.11
C VAL A 26 -11.24 1.16 1.88
N ASP A 27 -12.21 2.04 1.64
CA ASP A 27 -12.34 3.31 2.35
C ASP A 27 -12.55 3.12 3.87
N ARG A 28 -13.31 2.09 4.26
CA ARG A 28 -13.49 1.72 5.66
C ARG A 28 -12.19 1.22 6.28
N LEU A 29 -11.44 0.35 5.59
CA LEU A 29 -10.14 -0.12 6.06
C LEU A 29 -9.16 1.03 6.26
N ARG A 30 -9.13 2.01 5.35
CA ARG A 30 -8.36 3.25 5.56
C ARG A 30 -8.78 3.97 6.84
N ALA A 31 -10.08 4.14 7.04
CA ALA A 31 -10.61 4.81 8.21
C ALA A 31 -10.32 4.08 9.54
N GLU A 32 -10.15 2.79 9.51
CA GLU A 32 -9.81 1.94 10.66
C GLU A 32 -8.29 1.84 10.92
N SER A 33 -7.46 2.26 9.97
CA SER A 33 -6.01 2.17 10.05
C SER A 33 -5.40 3.44 10.67
N ASP A 34 -4.26 3.29 11.33
CA ASP A 34 -3.44 4.40 11.82
C ASP A 34 -2.66 5.02 10.67
N ALA A 35 -2.21 4.17 9.73
CA ALA A 35 -1.48 4.58 8.56
C ALA A 35 -1.88 3.78 7.31
N VAL A 36 -1.71 4.40 6.13
CA VAL A 36 -1.87 3.77 4.81
C VAL A 36 -0.59 3.98 4.01
N MET A 37 -0.05 2.90 3.44
CA MET A 37 1.23 2.92 2.74
C MET A 37 1.10 2.44 1.30
N VAL A 38 1.87 3.06 0.41
CA VAL A 38 2.08 2.61 -0.98
C VAL A 38 3.55 2.71 -1.39
N GLY A 39 3.94 1.95 -2.40
CA GLY A 39 5.20 2.16 -3.10
C GLY A 39 5.11 3.33 -4.07
N VAL A 40 6.24 4.00 -4.33
CA VAL A 40 6.29 5.14 -5.27
C VAL A 40 5.83 4.77 -6.68
N GLY A 41 5.98 3.53 -7.11
CA GLY A 41 5.44 3.06 -8.40
C GLY A 41 3.93 3.29 -8.52
N THR A 42 3.16 3.04 -7.47
CA THR A 42 1.73 3.30 -7.41
C THR A 42 1.42 4.80 -7.45
N VAL A 43 2.24 5.63 -6.79
CA VAL A 43 2.06 7.10 -6.86
C VAL A 43 2.28 7.61 -8.28
N LEU A 44 3.29 7.11 -8.98
CA LEU A 44 3.62 7.50 -10.35
C LEU A 44 2.58 7.04 -11.37
N ALA A 45 1.95 5.87 -11.15
CA ALA A 45 0.97 5.30 -12.07
C ALA A 45 -0.43 5.89 -11.85
N ASP A 46 -0.88 6.01 -10.61
CA ASP A 46 -2.30 6.24 -10.27
C ASP A 46 -2.56 7.58 -9.58
N ASP A 47 -1.53 8.29 -9.12
CA ASP A 47 -1.62 9.52 -8.33
C ASP A 47 -2.72 9.45 -7.23
N PRO A 48 -2.67 8.44 -6.33
CA PRO A 48 -3.69 8.21 -5.34
C PRO A 48 -3.64 9.27 -4.23
N SER A 49 -4.79 9.63 -3.67
CA SER A 49 -4.83 10.53 -2.51
C SER A 49 -4.63 9.82 -1.17
N LEU A 50 -4.92 8.52 -1.10
CA LEU A 50 -4.92 7.66 0.10
C LEU A 50 -5.79 8.17 1.26
N ARG A 51 -6.66 9.12 1.00
CA ARG A 51 -7.55 9.74 2.00
C ARG A 51 -8.82 8.93 2.19
N VAL A 52 -9.45 9.10 3.35
CA VAL A 52 -10.80 8.59 3.62
C VAL A 52 -11.81 9.45 2.88
N LYS A 53 -12.61 8.82 2.01
CA LYS A 53 -13.61 9.52 1.17
C LYS A 53 -14.94 9.71 1.91
N SER A 54 -15.36 8.74 2.71
CA SER A 54 -16.61 8.77 3.45
C SER A 54 -16.60 9.85 4.53
N ARG A 55 -17.56 10.78 4.44
CA ARG A 55 -17.75 11.83 5.46
C ARG A 55 -18.03 11.23 6.84
N SER A 56 -18.89 10.22 6.92
CA SER A 56 -19.22 9.55 8.19
C SER A 56 -18.00 8.88 8.82
N SER A 57 -17.14 8.26 8.01
CA SER A 57 -15.89 7.64 8.48
C SER A 57 -14.91 8.69 9.03
N ARG A 58 -14.76 9.83 8.36
CA ARG A 58 -13.94 10.95 8.87
C ARG A 58 -14.48 11.53 10.16
N GLU A 59 -15.80 11.70 10.27
CA GLU A 59 -16.45 12.14 11.51
C GLU A 59 -16.26 11.14 12.65
N ALA A 60 -16.33 9.83 12.37
CA ALA A 60 -16.07 8.78 13.36
C ALA A 60 -14.61 8.81 13.84
N ARG A 61 -13.62 9.08 12.97
CA ARG A 61 -12.23 9.28 13.37
C ARG A 61 -12.07 10.48 14.29
N ARG A 62 -12.66 11.64 13.93
CA ARG A 62 -12.63 12.86 14.79
C ARG A 62 -13.22 12.63 16.16
N LYS A 63 -14.35 11.91 16.27
CA LYS A 63 -14.97 11.55 17.55
C LYS A 63 -14.06 10.70 18.46
N ARG A 64 -13.11 9.95 17.85
CA ARG A 64 -12.08 9.19 18.55
C ARG A 64 -10.81 9.99 18.85
N GLY A 65 -10.79 11.29 18.58
CA GLY A 65 -9.60 12.16 18.73
C GLY A 65 -8.51 11.94 17.69
N LEU A 66 -8.83 11.26 16.58
CA LEU A 66 -7.89 10.98 15.50
C LEU A 66 -8.01 12.03 14.37
N PRO A 67 -6.95 12.25 13.58
CA PRO A 67 -7.05 13.00 12.33
C PRO A 67 -8.10 12.39 11.38
N GLU A 68 -8.70 13.20 10.51
CA GLU A 68 -9.69 12.73 9.53
C GLU A 68 -9.15 11.63 8.60
N ASP A 69 -7.89 11.77 8.21
CA ASP A 69 -7.18 10.81 7.40
C ASP A 69 -6.11 10.05 8.23
N PRO A 70 -5.81 8.80 7.92
CA PRO A 70 -4.64 8.11 8.47
C PRO A 70 -3.33 8.77 7.99
N LEU A 71 -2.22 8.49 8.66
CA LEU A 71 -0.90 8.84 8.16
C LEU A 71 -0.68 8.20 6.79
N ARG A 72 -0.33 8.99 5.77
CA ARG A 72 -0.09 8.48 4.42
C ARG A 72 1.40 8.31 4.21
N ILE A 73 1.82 7.11 3.84
CA ILE A 73 3.23 6.74 3.77
C ILE A 73 3.57 6.32 2.35
N ILE A 74 4.68 6.83 1.84
CA ILE A 74 5.22 6.45 0.53
C ILE A 74 6.60 5.81 0.74
N ALA A 75 6.80 4.57 0.27
CA ALA A 75 8.13 4.00 0.15
C ALA A 75 8.77 4.46 -1.17
N ASP A 76 9.75 5.34 -1.08
CA ASP A 76 10.36 5.99 -2.24
C ASP A 76 11.86 6.21 -2.05
N SER A 77 12.65 5.16 -2.21
CA SER A 77 14.10 5.16 -1.98
C SER A 77 14.85 6.35 -2.58
N ARG A 78 14.39 6.91 -3.71
CA ARG A 78 15.08 7.96 -4.46
C ARG A 78 14.32 9.28 -4.56
N ALA A 79 13.30 9.49 -3.73
CA ALA A 79 12.46 10.69 -3.73
C ALA A 79 11.92 11.03 -5.15
N ARG A 80 11.34 10.03 -5.84
CA ARG A 80 10.77 10.18 -7.20
C ARG A 80 9.35 10.71 -7.19
N THR A 81 8.72 10.80 -6.02
CA THR A 81 7.36 11.31 -5.84
C THR A 81 7.24 12.71 -6.46
N PRO A 82 6.28 12.93 -7.38
CA PRO A 82 6.08 14.25 -7.97
C PRO A 82 5.70 15.27 -6.90
N PRO A 83 6.23 16.51 -6.94
CA PRO A 83 5.95 17.52 -5.92
C PRO A 83 4.50 18.04 -5.90
N PHE A 84 3.68 17.63 -6.86
CA PHE A 84 2.25 17.92 -6.96
C PHE A 84 1.36 16.69 -6.79
N ALA A 85 1.92 15.55 -6.36
CA ALA A 85 1.15 14.33 -6.15
C ALA A 85 0.05 14.54 -5.09
N LYS A 86 -1.16 14.00 -5.35
CA LYS A 86 -2.34 14.15 -4.48
C LYS A 86 -2.17 13.61 -3.06
N VAL A 87 -1.25 12.65 -2.88
CA VAL A 87 -0.94 12.07 -1.58
C VAL A 87 -0.24 13.04 -0.64
N LEU A 88 0.44 14.06 -1.15
CA LEU A 88 1.21 15.03 -0.37
C LEU A 88 0.32 15.95 0.48
N GLY A 89 0.95 16.65 1.43
CA GLY A 89 0.32 17.58 2.36
C GLY A 89 0.36 17.09 3.82
N PRO A 90 -0.27 17.81 4.75
CA PRO A 90 -0.27 17.46 6.18
C PRO A 90 -0.65 16.00 6.42
N GLY A 91 0.11 15.30 7.27
CA GLY A 91 -0.09 13.86 7.53
C GLY A 91 0.41 12.96 6.39
N CYS A 92 1.36 13.40 5.59
CA CYS A 92 2.10 12.58 4.62
C CYS A 92 3.55 12.41 5.06
N LEU A 93 4.07 11.22 4.92
CA LEU A 93 5.44 10.83 5.21
C LEU A 93 6.03 10.10 4.00
N ILE A 94 7.23 10.47 3.59
CA ILE A 94 7.99 9.76 2.56
C ILE A 94 9.19 9.10 3.21
N ALA A 95 9.28 7.77 3.10
CA ALA A 95 10.45 7.01 3.48
C ALA A 95 11.43 6.97 2.30
N VAL A 96 12.62 7.48 2.51
CA VAL A 96 13.70 7.56 1.52
C VAL A 96 14.95 6.86 2.03
N THR A 97 15.98 6.76 1.18
CA THR A 97 17.29 6.26 1.59
C THR A 97 18.30 7.39 1.73
N GLY A 98 19.44 7.12 2.36
CA GLY A 98 20.57 8.06 2.44
C GLY A 98 21.15 8.45 1.08
N SER A 99 20.90 7.65 0.02
CA SER A 99 21.33 7.93 -1.35
C SER A 99 20.32 8.75 -2.17
N ALA A 100 19.22 9.19 -1.57
CA ALA A 100 18.22 10.01 -2.28
C ALA A 100 18.83 11.39 -2.66
N PRO A 101 18.63 11.88 -3.91
CA PRO A 101 19.18 13.15 -4.35
C PRO A 101 18.63 14.32 -3.54
N GLN A 102 19.54 15.17 -2.98
CA GLN A 102 19.19 16.30 -2.12
C GLN A 102 18.21 17.27 -2.80
N GLU A 103 18.41 17.58 -4.07
CA GLU A 103 17.50 18.44 -4.83
C GLU A 103 16.04 17.95 -4.84
N ARG A 104 15.83 16.62 -4.86
CA ARG A 104 14.49 16.03 -4.79
C ARG A 104 13.91 16.11 -3.39
N LEU A 105 14.73 15.89 -2.37
CA LEU A 105 14.34 16.02 -0.97
C LEU A 105 13.90 17.46 -0.67
N ASP A 106 14.63 18.46 -1.14
CA ASP A 106 14.32 19.87 -0.94
C ASP A 106 12.94 20.25 -1.53
N ARG A 107 12.58 19.69 -2.70
CA ARG A 107 11.28 19.91 -3.33
C ARG A 107 10.12 19.30 -2.55
N LEU A 108 10.36 18.25 -1.78
CA LEU A 108 9.34 17.51 -1.04
C LEU A 108 9.22 17.94 0.42
N SER A 109 10.32 18.41 1.02
CA SER A 109 10.43 18.74 2.45
C SER A 109 9.40 19.78 2.93
N SER A 110 9.00 20.72 2.05
CA SER A 110 7.98 21.72 2.38
C SER A 110 6.53 21.16 2.33
N LYS A 111 6.33 19.92 1.86
CA LYS A 111 5.01 19.34 1.57
C LYS A 111 4.70 18.10 2.38
N CYS A 112 5.70 17.44 2.92
CA CYS A 112 5.56 16.22 3.69
C CYS A 112 6.74 16.02 4.63
N GLU A 113 6.56 15.14 5.59
CA GLU A 113 7.67 14.66 6.42
C GLU A 113 8.54 13.70 5.61
N ILE A 114 9.86 13.79 5.78
CA ILE A 114 10.82 12.88 5.17
C ILE A 114 11.51 12.09 6.27
N ILE A 115 11.56 10.78 6.12
CA ILE A 115 12.27 9.88 7.01
C ILE A 115 13.30 9.08 6.20
N VAL A 116 14.56 9.10 6.66
CA VAL A 116 15.63 8.33 6.02
C VAL A 116 15.73 6.98 6.70
N CYS A 117 15.55 5.90 5.93
CA CYS A 117 15.65 4.51 6.37
C CYS A 117 16.42 3.70 5.32
N GLY A 118 17.57 3.14 5.69
CA GLY A 118 18.43 2.37 4.79
C GLY A 118 19.26 3.21 3.82
N ASN A 119 20.06 2.53 2.98
CA ASN A 119 21.06 3.16 2.10
C ASN A 119 20.66 3.13 0.61
N GLU A 120 20.43 1.95 0.02
CA GLU A 120 20.08 1.78 -1.40
C GLU A 120 18.60 1.61 -1.62
N GLN A 121 17.95 0.88 -0.73
CA GLN A 121 16.51 0.66 -0.67
C GLN A 121 16.01 1.03 0.71
N VAL A 122 14.74 1.46 0.80
CA VAL A 122 14.11 1.71 2.09
C VAL A 122 14.16 0.43 2.93
N ASP A 123 14.79 0.53 4.09
CA ASP A 123 14.74 -0.54 5.08
C ASP A 123 13.35 -0.54 5.73
N LEU A 124 12.53 -1.51 5.31
CA LEU A 124 11.14 -1.63 5.76
C LEU A 124 11.06 -2.07 7.23
N THR A 125 12.03 -2.84 7.72
CA THR A 125 12.09 -3.26 9.12
C THR A 125 12.38 -2.06 10.02
N GLU A 126 13.37 -1.26 9.67
CA GLU A 126 13.68 0.00 10.36
C GLU A 126 12.49 0.97 10.29
N LEU A 127 11.88 1.12 9.12
CA LEU A 127 10.72 1.99 8.95
C LEU A 127 9.57 1.57 9.86
N PHE A 128 9.23 0.27 9.89
CA PHE A 128 8.12 -0.24 10.70
C PHE A 128 8.39 -0.09 12.20
N SER A 129 9.62 -0.31 12.66
CA SER A 129 10.01 -0.02 14.05
C SER A 129 9.76 1.44 14.40
N ARG A 130 10.22 2.38 13.56
CA ARG A 130 10.03 3.82 13.78
C ARG A 130 8.55 4.23 13.73
N LEU A 131 7.73 3.60 12.90
CA LEU A 131 6.29 3.82 12.83
C LEU A 131 5.59 3.30 14.09
N PHE A 132 6.00 2.14 14.58
CA PHE A 132 5.49 1.56 15.83
C PHE A 132 5.78 2.47 17.04
N ASP A 133 7.01 3.01 17.15
CA ASP A 133 7.40 3.97 18.20
C ASP A 133 6.57 5.26 18.15
N ARG A 134 6.04 5.62 16.98
CA ARG A 134 5.11 6.74 16.77
C ARG A 134 3.63 6.39 17.04
N GLY A 135 3.35 5.16 17.50
CA GLY A 135 2.02 4.71 17.83
C GLY A 135 1.22 4.12 16.66
N VAL A 136 1.82 3.88 15.49
CA VAL A 136 1.18 3.17 14.38
C VAL A 136 1.11 1.69 14.73
N LYS A 137 -0.09 1.19 15.01
CA LYS A 137 -0.35 -0.22 15.35
C LYS A 137 -1.02 -0.98 14.21
N ARG A 138 -1.78 -0.28 13.38
CA ARG A 138 -2.46 -0.86 12.22
C ARG A 138 -2.06 -0.11 10.96
N LEU A 139 -1.24 -0.76 10.14
CA LEU A 139 -0.77 -0.26 8.86
C LEU A 139 -1.48 -1.00 7.72
N MET A 140 -2.20 -0.27 6.89
CA MET A 140 -2.76 -0.78 5.64
C MET A 140 -1.77 -0.52 4.50
N VAL A 141 -1.41 -1.57 3.76
CA VAL A 141 -0.59 -1.44 2.54
C VAL A 141 -1.47 -1.65 1.32
N GLU A 142 -1.52 -0.65 0.44
CA GLU A 142 -2.32 -0.73 -0.81
C GLU A 142 -1.47 -1.08 -2.04
N GLY A 143 -0.28 -1.62 -1.81
CA GLY A 143 0.60 -2.07 -2.88
C GLY A 143 1.64 -1.00 -3.26
N GLY A 144 2.35 -0.99 -4.42
CA GLY A 144 2.40 -1.90 -5.53
C GLY A 144 3.11 -3.25 -5.32
N ALA A 145 3.12 -3.99 -6.39
CA ALA A 145 3.57 -5.38 -6.42
C ALA A 145 4.99 -5.61 -5.88
N THR A 146 5.93 -4.72 -6.16
CA THR A 146 7.32 -4.78 -5.64
C THR A 146 7.37 -4.52 -4.11
N LEU A 147 6.55 -3.59 -3.60
CA LEU A 147 6.45 -3.36 -2.16
C LEU A 147 5.84 -4.58 -1.46
N ASN A 148 4.77 -5.15 -2.05
CA ASN A 148 4.16 -6.38 -1.55
C ASN A 148 5.17 -7.52 -1.47
N TRP A 149 5.98 -7.70 -2.52
CA TRP A 149 7.08 -8.67 -2.51
C TRP A 149 8.02 -8.46 -1.33
N SER A 150 8.50 -7.22 -1.15
CA SER A 150 9.47 -6.90 -0.10
C SER A 150 8.92 -7.17 1.29
N LEU A 151 7.65 -6.83 1.54
CA LEU A 151 6.98 -7.08 2.82
C LEU A 151 6.76 -8.57 3.08
N LEU A 152 6.31 -9.32 2.08
CA LEU A 152 6.11 -10.77 2.19
C LEU A 152 7.44 -11.49 2.44
N LYS A 153 8.50 -11.10 1.74
CA LYS A 153 9.85 -11.66 1.92
C LYS A 153 10.38 -11.45 3.34
N LEU A 154 10.04 -10.33 3.96
CA LEU A 154 10.47 -9.97 5.32
C LEU A 154 9.53 -10.50 6.41
N GLY A 155 8.45 -11.21 6.06
CA GLY A 155 7.46 -11.68 7.04
C GLY A 155 6.70 -10.56 7.74
N LEU A 156 6.54 -9.40 7.11
CA LEU A 156 5.92 -8.19 7.69
C LEU A 156 4.43 -8.05 7.34
N VAL A 157 3.78 -9.14 6.97
CA VAL A 157 2.36 -9.15 6.57
C VAL A 157 1.59 -10.13 7.44
N ASP A 158 0.62 -9.64 8.20
CA ASP A 158 -0.26 -10.46 9.06
C ASP A 158 -1.50 -10.94 8.30
N GLU A 159 -2.10 -10.06 7.49
CA GLU A 159 -3.34 -10.32 6.76
C GLU A 159 -3.23 -9.88 5.31
N LEU A 160 -3.79 -10.68 4.40
CA LEU A 160 -3.86 -10.37 2.98
C LEU A 160 -5.32 -10.39 2.52
N TYR A 161 -5.77 -9.26 1.99
CA TYR A 161 -7.09 -9.11 1.39
C TYR A 161 -6.96 -9.00 -0.12
N VAL A 162 -7.60 -9.89 -0.86
CA VAL A 162 -7.59 -9.85 -2.32
C VAL A 162 -9.02 -9.84 -2.84
N TYR A 163 -9.41 -8.73 -3.46
CA TYR A 163 -10.61 -8.69 -4.27
C TYR A 163 -10.27 -9.17 -5.68
N MET A 164 -10.96 -10.20 -6.14
CA MET A 164 -10.86 -10.73 -7.49
C MET A 164 -12.09 -10.30 -8.28
N GLY A 165 -11.93 -9.36 -9.21
CA GLY A 165 -13.01 -8.87 -10.06
C GLY A 165 -13.30 -9.81 -11.22
N ALA A 166 -14.56 -9.82 -11.67
CA ALA A 166 -15.07 -10.68 -12.76
C ALA A 166 -14.65 -10.16 -14.13
N MET A 167 -13.34 -10.05 -14.38
CA MET A 167 -12.78 -9.62 -15.65
C MET A 167 -11.43 -10.25 -15.92
N LEU A 168 -11.02 -10.28 -17.18
CA LEU A 168 -9.69 -10.68 -17.62
C LEU A 168 -8.96 -9.45 -18.16
N ILE A 169 -7.68 -9.32 -17.82
CA ILE A 169 -6.81 -8.24 -18.34
C ILE A 169 -5.80 -8.79 -19.34
N GLY A 170 -5.19 -9.94 -19.03
CA GLY A 170 -4.17 -10.53 -19.88
C GLY A 170 -2.84 -9.76 -19.86
N GLY A 171 -1.97 -10.07 -20.82
CA GLY A 171 -0.65 -9.46 -20.97
C GLY A 171 0.41 -10.15 -20.12
N GLU A 172 1.46 -10.65 -20.76
CA GLU A 172 2.59 -11.34 -20.11
C GLU A 172 3.25 -10.41 -19.06
N THR A 173 3.48 -9.16 -19.42
CA THR A 173 4.17 -8.15 -18.61
C THR A 173 3.23 -7.32 -17.73
N ALA A 174 1.92 -7.57 -17.78
CA ALA A 174 0.97 -6.90 -16.91
C ALA A 174 1.22 -7.29 -15.45
N PRO A 175 1.30 -6.31 -14.50
CA PRO A 175 1.71 -6.58 -13.13
C PRO A 175 0.68 -7.45 -12.39
N THR A 176 1.22 -8.27 -11.49
CA THR A 176 0.44 -9.15 -10.60
C THR A 176 0.45 -8.63 -9.16
N LEU A 177 -0.19 -9.34 -8.26
CA LEU A 177 -0.26 -8.96 -6.83
C LEU A 177 1.12 -8.82 -6.20
N VAL A 178 2.08 -9.66 -6.61
CA VAL A 178 3.43 -9.74 -6.05
C VAL A 178 4.44 -9.84 -7.19
N GLU A 179 5.35 -8.88 -7.30
CA GLU A 179 6.43 -8.85 -8.28
C GLU A 179 7.78 -8.69 -7.60
N GLY A 180 8.70 -9.59 -7.88
CA GLY A 180 10.07 -9.60 -7.36
C GLY A 180 10.85 -10.77 -7.92
N PRO A 181 12.03 -11.09 -7.37
CA PRO A 181 12.85 -12.22 -7.80
C PRO A 181 12.17 -13.59 -7.68
N GLY A 182 11.07 -13.66 -6.91
CA GLY A 182 10.36 -14.91 -6.60
C GLY A 182 11.01 -15.68 -5.42
N PHE A 183 10.21 -16.50 -4.77
CA PHE A 183 10.70 -17.46 -3.77
C PHE A 183 11.25 -18.68 -4.51
N LYS A 184 12.44 -19.14 -4.18
CA LYS A 184 13.02 -20.37 -4.72
C LYS A 184 12.63 -21.56 -3.85
N GLU A 185 12.62 -21.35 -2.54
CA GLU A 185 12.30 -22.32 -1.49
C GLU A 185 11.48 -21.58 -0.41
N HIS A 186 10.89 -22.29 0.53
CA HIS A 186 10.15 -21.71 1.66
C HIS A 186 9.05 -20.72 1.22
N PHE A 187 8.14 -21.20 0.32
CA PHE A 187 6.99 -20.41 -0.13
C PHE A 187 6.11 -20.03 1.07
N PRO A 188 5.78 -18.75 1.28
CA PRO A 188 4.87 -18.34 2.33
C PRO A 188 3.54 -19.11 2.26
N ARG A 189 3.14 -19.73 3.35
CA ARG A 189 1.87 -20.44 3.45
C ARG A 189 0.80 -19.50 3.99
N LEU A 190 -0.37 -19.55 3.38
CA LEU A 190 -1.52 -18.73 3.73
C LEU A 190 -2.62 -19.60 4.30
N THR A 191 -3.31 -19.11 5.34
CA THR A 191 -4.54 -19.73 5.85
C THR A 191 -5.72 -18.92 5.35
N LEU A 192 -6.63 -19.57 4.61
CA LEU A 192 -7.86 -18.92 4.12
C LEU A 192 -8.83 -18.73 5.30
N ASN A 193 -9.16 -17.47 5.60
CA ASN A 193 -10.08 -17.11 6.67
C ASN A 193 -11.50 -16.93 6.15
N SER A 194 -11.68 -16.30 4.98
CA SER A 194 -12.98 -16.19 4.31
C SER A 194 -12.85 -16.07 2.80
N ALA A 195 -13.93 -16.48 2.11
CA ALA A 195 -14.15 -16.26 0.69
C ALA A 195 -15.61 -15.81 0.51
N GLU A 196 -15.81 -14.57 0.10
CA GLU A 196 -17.13 -13.94 0.10
C GLU A 196 -17.41 -13.32 -1.26
N ARG A 197 -18.64 -13.53 -1.79
CA ARG A 197 -19.08 -12.80 -2.97
C ARG A 197 -19.24 -11.32 -2.62
N LEU A 198 -18.60 -10.45 -3.39
CA LEU A 198 -18.65 -9.01 -3.21
C LEU A 198 -18.73 -8.34 -4.59
N ASP A 199 -19.72 -7.47 -4.81
CA ASP A 199 -20.04 -6.95 -6.14
C ASP A 199 -20.18 -8.13 -7.14
N GLU A 200 -19.56 -8.05 -8.30
CA GLU A 200 -19.51 -9.13 -9.30
C GLU A 200 -18.31 -10.07 -9.11
N GLY A 201 -17.53 -9.88 -8.07
CA GLY A 201 -16.29 -10.63 -7.80
C GLY A 201 -16.33 -11.41 -6.49
N VAL A 202 -15.12 -11.75 -6.03
CA VAL A 202 -14.90 -12.49 -4.78
C VAL A 202 -13.83 -11.77 -3.95
N LEU A 203 -14.15 -11.54 -2.68
CA LEU A 203 -13.17 -11.10 -1.69
C LEU A 203 -12.62 -12.31 -0.97
N LEU A 204 -11.30 -12.45 -0.99
CA LEU A 204 -10.57 -13.46 -0.26
C LEU A 204 -9.77 -12.80 0.87
N LYS A 205 -9.84 -13.39 2.05
CA LYS A 205 -9.04 -12.96 3.21
C LYS A 205 -8.18 -14.12 3.68
N TRP A 206 -6.88 -13.88 3.81
CA TRP A 206 -5.93 -14.82 4.38
C TRP A 206 -5.19 -14.21 5.56
N SER A 207 -4.72 -15.07 6.46
CA SER A 207 -3.69 -14.76 7.44
C SER A 207 -2.37 -15.43 7.06
N LEU A 208 -1.27 -14.78 7.45
CA LEU A 208 0.08 -15.31 7.32
C LEU A 208 0.60 -15.69 8.71
N PRO A 209 1.49 -16.69 8.81
CA PRO A 209 2.16 -17.01 10.07
C PRO A 209 3.06 -15.84 10.50
N SER A 210 3.18 -15.63 11.80
CA SER A 210 4.00 -14.55 12.38
C SER A 210 5.52 -14.77 12.24
N GLU A 211 5.93 -15.95 11.75
CA GLU A 211 7.33 -16.26 11.48
C GLU A 211 7.63 -16.10 10.00
N PRO A 212 8.77 -15.46 9.64
CA PRO A 212 9.20 -15.38 8.24
C PRO A 212 9.46 -16.78 7.68
N PRO A 213 9.25 -16.97 6.38
CA PRO A 213 9.43 -18.27 5.72
C PRO A 213 10.88 -18.73 5.68
#